data_889b0556c475e9d74f8c46be59d79d55
#
_entry.id   889b0556c475e9d74f8c46be59d79d55
#
_cell.length_a   1.000
_cell.length_b   1.000
_cell.length_c   1.000
_cell.angle_alpha   90.00
_cell.angle_beta   90.00
_cell.angle_gamma   90.00
#
_symmetry.space_group_name_H-M   'P 1'
#
loop_
_entity.id
_entity.type
_entity.pdbx_description
1 polymer ?
#
loop_
_entity_poly.entity_id
_entity_poly.type
_entity_poly.pdbx_seq_one_letter_code
_entity_poly.pdbx_strand_id
1 'polypeptide(L)'
;MNKKILIAIGIAVAVVVGIVASLSMSQVPPQPIQQNEKLGIVVNTPTKEVTIEQLDKAYSDAASTGAGRSNLYLFWNHIEPQQGQYNWKDTDILMSMNKKNNMKVTLFFSLVNGRLIGPYPQWMGTPGFGTSLEQLTVTTLDSILSRYNIIDSVIIGGELDAYFKDSEGSVTLYKKFYDNVYSKLKQKHPDVKFGNAFSLNGIINRDLGQYVTELADSGDFVAFTYLPVDRLNDIAKTPQDARSDLQKMLELVPDKKIAVFEISWSTSDYVNGNEQDQVEFIKVAYDFYRQNESKIEFFTWYRQYDRPEGSCIIDQQFTTSSVSIGGDQFVRERLGSYTCAAGLVKTDDSPKPGLSEITRQIRAS
;
A
#
# COMPACT_ATOMS: atom_id res chain seq x y z
N MET A 1 -71.84 -19.14 17.06
CA MET A 1 -70.54 -18.58 17.21
C MET A 1 -70.65 -17.23 17.88
N ASN A 2 -69.99 -17.05 19.03
CA ASN A 2 -70.19 -15.90 19.89
C ASN A 2 -69.51 -14.66 19.25
N LYS A 3 -70.25 -13.53 19.07
CA LYS A 3 -69.73 -12.28 18.47
C LYS A 3 -68.45 -11.78 19.15
N LYS A 4 -68.21 -12.12 20.42
CA LYS A 4 -66.99 -11.76 21.16
C LYS A 4 -65.73 -12.47 20.64
N ILE A 5 -65.83 -13.66 20.06
CA ILE A 5 -64.70 -14.41 19.50
C ILE A 5 -64.27 -13.80 18.15
N LEU A 6 -65.20 -13.29 17.35
CA LEU A 6 -64.91 -12.65 16.07
C LEU A 6 -64.17 -11.33 16.22
N ILE A 7 -64.44 -10.55 17.29
CA ILE A 7 -63.76 -9.29 17.56
C ILE A 7 -62.31 -9.54 18.03
N ALA A 8 -62.10 -10.60 18.84
CA ALA A 8 -60.75 -10.94 19.32
C ALA A 8 -59.85 -11.44 18.17
N ILE A 9 -60.39 -12.20 17.22
CA ILE A 9 -59.62 -12.66 16.02
C ILE A 9 -59.30 -11.47 15.09
N GLY A 10 -60.22 -10.51 14.91
CA GLY A 10 -59.98 -9.32 14.10
C GLY A 10 -58.86 -8.42 14.65
N ILE A 11 -58.79 -8.24 15.97
CA ILE A 11 -57.75 -7.44 16.65
C ILE A 11 -56.42 -8.17 16.57
N ALA A 12 -56.38 -9.47 16.76
CA ALA A 12 -55.14 -10.26 16.67
C ALA A 12 -54.53 -10.22 15.24
N VAL A 13 -55.38 -10.31 14.21
CA VAL A 13 -54.92 -10.23 12.81
C VAL A 13 -54.45 -8.83 12.48
N ALA A 14 -55.10 -7.77 12.96
CA ALA A 14 -54.68 -6.39 12.73
C ALA A 14 -53.33 -6.08 13.43
N VAL A 15 -53.10 -6.60 14.64
CA VAL A 15 -51.83 -6.44 15.37
C VAL A 15 -50.68 -7.22 14.67
N VAL A 16 -50.94 -8.44 14.21
CA VAL A 16 -49.95 -9.24 13.48
C VAL A 16 -49.58 -8.60 12.15
N VAL A 17 -50.55 -8.09 11.40
CA VAL A 17 -50.29 -7.38 10.13
C VAL A 17 -49.54 -6.05 10.39
N GLY A 18 -49.87 -5.34 11.46
CA GLY A 18 -49.18 -4.11 11.86
C GLY A 18 -47.73 -4.37 12.26
N ILE A 19 -47.47 -5.44 13.01
CA ILE A 19 -46.08 -5.82 13.42
C ILE A 19 -45.28 -6.32 12.22
N VAL A 20 -45.84 -7.12 11.33
CA VAL A 20 -45.16 -7.57 10.10
C VAL A 20 -44.89 -6.40 9.15
N ALA A 21 -45.83 -5.45 9.02
CA ALA A 21 -45.59 -4.24 8.22
C ALA A 21 -44.54 -3.30 8.84
N SER A 22 -44.47 -3.18 10.18
CA SER A 22 -43.48 -2.38 10.85
C SER A 22 -42.08 -3.03 10.83
N LEU A 23 -41.98 -4.34 10.83
CA LEU A 23 -40.71 -5.08 10.69
C LEU A 23 -40.19 -5.08 9.25
N SER A 24 -41.08 -4.98 8.24
CA SER A 24 -40.66 -4.89 6.84
C SER A 24 -40.33 -3.47 6.37
N MET A 25 -40.63 -2.44 7.15
CA MET A 25 -40.32 -1.02 6.80
C MET A 25 -38.96 -0.53 7.29
N SER A 26 -38.14 -1.34 8.00
CA SER A 26 -36.91 -0.86 8.61
C SER A 26 -35.63 -1.40 7.97
N GLN A 27 -35.69 -2.07 6.82
CA GLN A 27 -34.49 -2.37 6.04
C GLN A 27 -34.38 -1.41 4.85
N VAL A 28 -33.95 -0.16 5.12
CA VAL A 28 -33.29 0.62 4.08
C VAL A 28 -32.10 -0.24 3.63
N PRO A 29 -32.03 -0.65 2.35
CA PRO A 29 -30.86 -1.39 1.89
C PRO A 29 -29.62 -0.59 2.26
N PRO A 30 -28.57 -1.24 2.79
CA PRO A 30 -27.36 -0.53 3.15
C PRO A 30 -26.91 0.28 1.93
N GLN A 31 -26.76 1.59 2.10
CA GLN A 31 -26.26 2.44 1.02
C GLN A 31 -24.92 1.86 0.56
N PRO A 32 -24.68 1.79 -0.76
CA PRO A 32 -23.38 1.35 -1.27
C PRO A 32 -22.29 2.20 -0.63
N ILE A 33 -21.28 1.57 -0.08
CA ILE A 33 -20.15 2.26 0.53
C ILE A 33 -19.46 3.03 -0.60
N GLN A 34 -19.43 4.35 -0.48
CA GLN A 34 -18.66 5.18 -1.39
C GLN A 34 -17.19 4.96 -1.12
N GLN A 35 -16.46 4.46 -2.12
CA GLN A 35 -15.02 4.26 -2.04
C GLN A 35 -14.30 5.52 -2.53
N ASN A 36 -13.18 5.85 -1.86
CA ASN A 36 -12.27 6.91 -2.30
C ASN A 36 -11.08 6.28 -3.04
N GLU A 37 -10.98 6.50 -4.35
CA GLU A 37 -9.93 5.94 -5.19
C GLU A 37 -8.52 6.43 -4.86
N LYS A 38 -8.38 7.53 -4.12
CA LYS A 38 -7.09 8.02 -3.63
C LYS A 38 -6.64 7.36 -2.33
N LEU A 39 -7.55 6.79 -1.55
CA LEU A 39 -7.27 6.21 -0.25
C LEU A 39 -7.20 4.70 -0.33
N GLY A 40 -6.12 4.13 0.20
CA GLY A 40 -5.84 2.71 0.10
C GLY A 40 -5.44 2.04 1.40
N ILE A 41 -5.53 0.70 1.36
CA ILE A 41 -4.96 -0.20 2.37
C ILE A 41 -4.18 -1.27 1.62
N VAL A 42 -2.95 -1.55 2.06
CA VAL A 42 -2.20 -2.72 1.58
C VAL A 42 -2.90 -3.98 2.05
N VAL A 43 -3.57 -4.65 1.12
CA VAL A 43 -4.29 -5.90 1.42
C VAL A 43 -3.28 -7.04 1.57
N ASN A 44 -3.34 -7.69 2.69
CA ASN A 44 -2.60 -8.92 2.98
C ASN A 44 -3.47 -9.84 3.83
N THR A 45 -3.03 -11.07 3.99
CA THR A 45 -3.65 -12.08 4.84
C THR A 45 -2.79 -12.36 6.07
N PRO A 46 -3.34 -12.89 7.17
CA PRO A 46 -2.56 -13.18 8.39
C PRO A 46 -1.38 -14.12 8.13
N THR A 47 -1.56 -15.08 7.20
CA THR A 47 -0.54 -16.07 6.82
C THR A 47 -0.21 -15.96 5.33
N LYS A 48 0.91 -16.57 4.90
CA LYS A 48 1.30 -16.60 3.48
C LYS A 48 0.49 -17.62 2.67
N GLU A 49 0.15 -18.75 3.29
CA GLU A 49 -0.67 -19.79 2.68
C GLU A 49 -2.13 -19.53 3.00
N VAL A 50 -2.91 -19.23 1.99
CA VAL A 50 -4.32 -18.85 2.13
C VAL A 50 -5.17 -19.48 1.04
N THR A 51 -6.44 -19.70 1.36
CA THR A 51 -7.44 -20.11 0.36
C THR A 51 -7.91 -18.89 -0.44
N ILE A 52 -8.56 -19.15 -1.58
CA ILE A 52 -9.20 -18.09 -2.39
C ILE A 52 -10.28 -17.36 -1.58
N GLU A 53 -11.02 -18.06 -0.75
CA GLU A 53 -12.08 -17.50 0.10
C GLU A 53 -11.49 -16.55 1.16
N GLN A 54 -10.35 -16.90 1.77
CA GLN A 54 -9.67 -16.03 2.73
C GLN A 54 -9.11 -14.77 2.04
N LEU A 55 -8.59 -14.93 0.83
CA LEU A 55 -8.12 -13.80 0.03
C LEU A 55 -9.30 -12.89 -0.37
N ASP A 56 -10.40 -13.47 -0.85
CA ASP A 56 -11.61 -12.73 -1.21
C ASP A 56 -12.17 -11.95 -0.02
N LYS A 57 -12.21 -12.58 1.16
CA LYS A 57 -12.60 -11.91 2.42
C LYS A 57 -11.70 -10.71 2.72
N ALA A 58 -10.38 -10.87 2.61
CA ALA A 58 -9.44 -9.78 2.91
C ALA A 58 -9.67 -8.57 1.99
N TYR A 59 -9.86 -8.78 0.69
CA TYR A 59 -10.18 -7.69 -0.25
C TYR A 59 -11.55 -7.05 0.03
N SER A 60 -12.56 -7.86 0.32
CA SER A 60 -13.90 -7.37 0.68
C SER A 60 -13.88 -6.54 1.97
N ASP A 61 -13.16 -7.00 2.99
CA ASP A 61 -13.01 -6.27 4.26
C ASP A 61 -12.30 -4.94 4.06
N ALA A 62 -11.20 -4.91 3.28
CA ALA A 62 -10.51 -3.66 2.95
C ALA A 62 -11.43 -2.68 2.20
N ALA A 63 -12.14 -3.13 1.18
CA ALA A 63 -13.10 -2.32 0.44
C ALA A 63 -14.24 -1.80 1.32
N SER A 64 -14.68 -2.59 2.32
CA SER A 64 -15.73 -2.21 3.26
C SER A 64 -15.35 -1.01 4.15
N THR A 65 -14.08 -0.70 4.30
CA THR A 65 -13.63 0.52 4.99
C THR A 65 -13.94 1.80 4.21
N GLY A 66 -14.18 1.70 2.90
CA GLY A 66 -14.26 2.80 1.96
C GLY A 66 -12.97 3.01 1.14
N ALA A 67 -11.95 2.17 1.35
CA ALA A 67 -10.74 2.20 0.55
C ALA A 67 -11.03 1.82 -0.90
N GLY A 68 -10.61 2.66 -1.85
CA GLY A 68 -10.80 2.47 -3.29
C GLY A 68 -9.52 2.05 -4.02
N ARG A 69 -8.45 1.71 -3.27
CA ARG A 69 -7.17 1.31 -3.86
C ARG A 69 -6.42 0.30 -2.99
N SER A 70 -5.55 -0.51 -3.63
CA SER A 70 -4.55 -1.33 -2.95
C SER A 70 -3.20 -1.26 -3.65
N ASN A 71 -2.14 -1.70 -2.98
CA ASN A 71 -0.83 -1.86 -3.59
C ASN A 71 -0.61 -3.29 -4.05
N LEU A 72 0.00 -3.47 -5.22
CA LEU A 72 0.46 -4.74 -5.73
C LEU A 72 1.96 -4.71 -5.98
N TYR A 73 2.68 -5.67 -5.40
CA TYR A 73 4.13 -5.80 -5.52
C TYR A 73 4.45 -6.88 -6.54
N LEU A 74 5.05 -6.49 -7.67
CA LEU A 74 5.47 -7.43 -8.69
C LEU A 74 6.99 -7.50 -8.79
N PHE A 75 7.51 -8.69 -8.54
CA PHE A 75 8.93 -8.98 -8.68
C PHE A 75 9.19 -9.56 -10.06
N TRP A 76 10.08 -8.93 -10.80
CA TRP A 76 10.31 -9.26 -12.22
C TRP A 76 10.68 -10.73 -12.45
N ASN A 77 11.56 -11.28 -11.60
CA ASN A 77 11.96 -12.68 -11.67
C ASN A 77 10.80 -13.68 -11.51
N HIS A 78 9.72 -13.30 -10.83
CA HIS A 78 8.54 -14.15 -10.66
C HIS A 78 7.57 -14.05 -11.84
N ILE A 79 7.46 -12.84 -12.43
CA ILE A 79 6.55 -12.59 -13.54
C ILE A 79 7.09 -13.11 -14.86
N GLU A 80 8.40 -12.95 -15.11
CA GLU A 80 9.04 -13.31 -16.39
C GLU A 80 10.22 -14.25 -16.13
N PRO A 81 9.97 -15.50 -15.72
CA PRO A 81 11.03 -16.48 -15.39
C PRO A 81 11.90 -16.83 -16.61
N GLN A 82 11.39 -16.70 -17.82
CA GLN A 82 12.10 -16.82 -19.10
C GLN A 82 11.77 -15.64 -19.98
N GLN A 83 12.70 -15.20 -20.79
CA GLN A 83 12.53 -14.03 -21.65
C GLN A 83 11.28 -14.13 -22.54
N GLY A 84 10.37 -13.18 -22.41
CA GLY A 84 9.11 -13.14 -23.15
C GLY A 84 8.05 -14.14 -22.68
N GLN A 85 8.31 -14.92 -21.65
CA GLN A 85 7.36 -15.88 -21.08
C GLN A 85 6.88 -15.42 -19.71
N TYR A 86 5.65 -14.89 -19.69
CA TYR A 86 5.07 -14.33 -18.47
C TYR A 86 4.23 -15.35 -17.70
N ASN A 87 4.43 -15.41 -16.39
CA ASN A 87 3.59 -16.15 -15.45
C ASN A 87 2.59 -15.21 -14.78
N TRP A 88 1.35 -15.19 -15.28
CA TRP A 88 0.29 -14.31 -14.81
C TRP A 88 -0.58 -14.92 -13.70
N LYS A 89 -0.39 -16.20 -13.36
CA LYS A 89 -1.34 -16.95 -12.51
C LYS A 89 -1.71 -16.23 -11.23
N ASP A 90 -0.72 -15.86 -10.42
CA ASP A 90 -0.98 -15.23 -9.12
C ASP A 90 -1.43 -13.76 -9.31
N THR A 91 -0.86 -13.08 -10.28
CA THR A 91 -1.24 -11.71 -10.63
C THR A 91 -2.68 -11.62 -11.11
N ASP A 92 -3.14 -12.55 -11.96
CA ASP A 92 -4.54 -12.61 -12.42
C ASP A 92 -5.53 -12.76 -11.25
N ILE A 93 -5.19 -13.58 -10.25
CA ILE A 93 -6.00 -13.75 -9.03
C ILE A 93 -6.09 -12.41 -8.28
N LEU A 94 -4.96 -11.79 -7.95
CA LEU A 94 -4.93 -10.53 -7.20
C LEU A 94 -5.63 -9.39 -7.95
N MET A 95 -5.46 -9.31 -9.27
CA MET A 95 -6.15 -8.32 -10.11
C MET A 95 -7.66 -8.56 -10.17
N SER A 96 -8.09 -9.83 -10.20
CA SER A 96 -9.52 -10.16 -10.17
C SER A 96 -10.16 -9.77 -8.84
N MET A 97 -9.46 -9.94 -7.71
CA MET A 97 -9.94 -9.52 -6.39
C MET A 97 -10.08 -8.00 -6.29
N ASN A 98 -9.09 -7.24 -6.78
CA ASN A 98 -9.19 -5.79 -6.86
C ASN A 98 -10.38 -5.34 -7.72
N LYS A 99 -10.50 -5.90 -8.92
CA LYS A 99 -11.60 -5.56 -9.85
C LYS A 99 -12.97 -5.89 -9.26
N LYS A 100 -13.13 -7.06 -8.63
CA LYS A 100 -14.37 -7.49 -7.96
C LYS A 100 -14.79 -6.48 -6.89
N ASN A 101 -13.83 -5.88 -6.18
CA ASN A 101 -14.08 -4.94 -5.09
C ASN A 101 -13.96 -3.46 -5.51
N ASN A 102 -13.97 -3.15 -6.82
CA ASN A 102 -13.85 -1.81 -7.39
C ASN A 102 -12.62 -1.02 -6.89
N MET A 103 -11.51 -1.69 -6.63
CA MET A 103 -10.29 -1.07 -6.15
C MET A 103 -9.33 -0.81 -7.32
N LYS A 104 -8.79 0.40 -7.40
CA LYS A 104 -7.64 0.74 -8.23
C LYS A 104 -6.38 0.07 -7.70
N VAL A 105 -5.36 -0.05 -8.52
CA VAL A 105 -4.10 -0.67 -8.15
C VAL A 105 -2.94 0.30 -8.35
N THR A 106 -2.18 0.51 -7.29
CA THR A 106 -0.82 1.04 -7.37
C THR A 106 0.13 -0.13 -7.54
N LEU A 107 0.77 -0.22 -8.70
CA LEU A 107 1.76 -1.25 -8.99
C LEU A 107 3.14 -0.80 -8.50
N PHE A 108 3.75 -1.56 -7.61
CA PHE A 108 5.19 -1.50 -7.36
C PHE A 108 5.88 -2.54 -8.24
N PHE A 109 6.62 -2.06 -9.25
CA PHE A 109 7.46 -2.91 -10.09
C PHE A 109 8.89 -2.86 -9.58
N SER A 110 9.37 -3.97 -9.01
CA SER A 110 10.63 -4.03 -8.28
C SER A 110 11.84 -4.02 -9.22
N LEU A 111 12.09 -2.89 -9.89
CA LEU A 111 13.31 -2.67 -10.67
C LEU A 111 14.49 -2.31 -9.75
N VAL A 112 14.28 -1.34 -8.87
CA VAL A 112 15.17 -1.03 -7.75
C VAL A 112 14.39 -1.25 -6.47
N ASN A 113 14.97 -1.96 -5.52
CA ASN A 113 14.37 -2.23 -4.23
C ASN A 113 15.42 -2.07 -3.13
N GLY A 114 15.35 -0.98 -2.40
CA GLY A 114 16.35 -0.61 -1.42
C GLY A 114 17.75 -0.49 -2.07
N ARG A 115 18.71 -1.27 -1.63
CA ARG A 115 20.13 -1.15 -2.03
C ARG A 115 20.49 -1.87 -3.33
N LEU A 116 19.55 -2.54 -3.99
CA LEU A 116 19.82 -3.43 -5.13
C LEU A 116 18.94 -3.09 -6.34
N ILE A 117 19.51 -3.35 -7.54
CA ILE A 117 18.71 -3.53 -8.74
C ILE A 117 18.12 -4.93 -8.67
N GLY A 118 16.81 -5.06 -8.78
CA GLY A 118 16.12 -6.35 -8.77
C GLY A 118 15.22 -6.59 -7.56
N PRO A 119 14.76 -7.83 -7.38
CA PRO A 119 15.21 -9.07 -8.06
C PRO A 119 14.80 -9.13 -9.54
N TYR A 120 15.73 -9.51 -10.38
CA TYR A 120 15.53 -9.66 -11.82
C TYR A 120 15.66 -11.13 -12.26
N PRO A 121 15.12 -11.50 -13.45
CA PRO A 121 15.22 -12.87 -13.97
C PRO A 121 16.66 -13.27 -14.26
N GLN A 122 17.01 -14.55 -14.04
CA GLN A 122 18.36 -15.05 -14.25
C GLN A 122 18.84 -14.90 -15.71
N TRP A 123 17.94 -15.02 -16.69
CA TRP A 123 18.27 -14.86 -18.10
C TRP A 123 18.79 -13.45 -18.45
N MET A 124 18.52 -12.46 -17.62
CA MET A 124 18.97 -11.08 -17.82
C MET A 124 20.44 -10.85 -17.48
N GLY A 125 21.07 -11.79 -16.74
CA GLY A 125 22.42 -11.60 -16.24
C GLY A 125 22.49 -10.51 -15.15
N THR A 126 23.51 -9.66 -15.18
CA THR A 126 23.66 -8.52 -14.26
C THR A 126 23.26 -7.24 -15.00
N PRO A 127 22.03 -6.73 -14.81
CA PRO A 127 21.58 -5.53 -15.51
C PRO A 127 22.23 -4.27 -14.94
N GLY A 128 22.46 -3.28 -15.80
CA GLY A 128 22.83 -1.92 -15.43
C GLY A 128 21.93 -0.91 -16.13
N PHE A 129 21.86 0.32 -15.63
CA PHE A 129 21.04 1.37 -16.22
C PHE A 129 21.57 1.78 -17.62
N GLY A 130 21.00 1.17 -18.66
CA GLY A 130 21.37 1.41 -20.05
C GLY A 130 20.25 0.97 -20.99
N THR A 131 20.47 1.15 -22.29
CA THR A 131 19.45 0.95 -23.34
C THR A 131 18.82 -0.43 -23.32
N SER A 132 19.57 -1.49 -23.00
CA SER A 132 19.03 -2.85 -22.91
C SER A 132 18.00 -2.96 -21.79
N LEU A 133 18.34 -2.49 -20.58
CA LEU A 133 17.42 -2.51 -19.44
C LEU A 133 16.21 -1.59 -19.68
N GLU A 134 16.40 -0.42 -20.32
CA GLU A 134 15.28 0.46 -20.72
C GLU A 134 14.28 -0.27 -21.60
N GLN A 135 14.74 -0.95 -22.65
CA GLN A 135 13.89 -1.67 -23.59
C GLN A 135 13.12 -2.81 -22.91
N LEU A 136 13.81 -3.60 -22.10
CA LEU A 136 13.21 -4.70 -21.35
C LEU A 136 12.17 -4.18 -20.35
N THR A 137 12.48 -3.11 -19.59
CA THR A 137 11.56 -2.50 -18.64
C THR A 137 10.30 -1.99 -19.33
N VAL A 138 10.45 -1.28 -20.45
CA VAL A 138 9.30 -0.78 -21.23
C VAL A 138 8.46 -1.95 -21.75
N THR A 139 9.08 -2.99 -22.29
CA THR A 139 8.36 -4.16 -22.85
C THR A 139 7.56 -4.89 -21.77
N THR A 140 8.17 -5.12 -20.60
CA THR A 140 7.52 -5.84 -19.51
C THR A 140 6.40 -5.02 -18.89
N LEU A 141 6.62 -3.73 -18.60
CA LEU A 141 5.57 -2.85 -18.07
C LEU A 141 4.44 -2.62 -19.08
N ASP A 142 4.74 -2.48 -20.38
CA ASP A 142 3.72 -2.41 -21.43
C ASP A 142 2.83 -3.67 -21.46
N SER A 143 3.43 -4.85 -21.32
CA SER A 143 2.69 -6.12 -21.24
C SER A 143 1.78 -6.18 -20.00
N ILE A 144 2.25 -5.72 -18.84
CA ILE A 144 1.48 -5.67 -17.60
C ILE A 144 0.30 -4.69 -17.73
N LEU A 145 0.58 -3.45 -18.17
CA LEU A 145 -0.42 -2.38 -18.25
C LEU A 145 -1.46 -2.64 -19.35
N SER A 146 -1.07 -3.26 -20.46
CA SER A 146 -2.01 -3.70 -21.50
C SER A 146 -2.94 -4.82 -21.03
N ARG A 147 -2.48 -5.66 -20.06
CA ARG A 147 -3.30 -6.74 -19.49
C ARG A 147 -4.25 -6.25 -18.42
N TYR A 148 -3.85 -5.27 -17.61
CA TYR A 148 -4.56 -4.88 -16.37
C TYR A 148 -4.91 -3.40 -16.33
N ASN A 149 -6.08 -3.05 -16.86
CA ASN A 149 -6.56 -1.66 -16.96
C ASN A 149 -7.00 -1.01 -15.63
N ILE A 150 -6.96 -1.74 -14.52
CA ILE A 150 -7.22 -1.19 -13.17
C ILE A 150 -5.97 -0.61 -12.50
N ILE A 151 -4.79 -0.81 -13.09
CA ILE A 151 -3.56 -0.15 -12.65
C ILE A 151 -3.60 1.30 -13.15
N ASP A 152 -3.65 2.24 -12.22
CA ASP A 152 -3.65 3.67 -12.52
C ASP A 152 -2.34 4.36 -12.13
N SER A 153 -1.52 3.71 -11.29
CA SER A 153 -0.26 4.25 -10.79
C SER A 153 0.82 3.17 -10.76
N VAL A 154 2.04 3.53 -11.15
CA VAL A 154 3.20 2.63 -11.16
C VAL A 154 4.39 3.27 -10.46
N ILE A 155 4.99 2.54 -9.53
CA ILE A 155 6.28 2.87 -8.92
C ILE A 155 7.32 1.93 -9.51
N ILE A 156 8.36 2.51 -10.17
CA ILE A 156 9.41 1.74 -10.86
C ILE A 156 10.60 1.48 -9.95
N GLY A 157 10.94 2.43 -9.07
CA GLY A 157 12.02 2.28 -8.08
C GLY A 157 11.52 2.58 -6.68
N GLY A 158 11.88 1.73 -5.72
CA GLY A 158 11.52 1.85 -4.32
C GLY A 158 12.73 2.01 -3.41
N GLU A 159 12.59 2.83 -2.35
CA GLU A 159 13.64 3.15 -1.40
C GLU A 159 14.94 3.62 -2.07
N LEU A 160 14.79 4.49 -3.07
CA LEU A 160 15.92 4.98 -3.88
C LEU A 160 16.98 5.73 -3.05
N ASP A 161 16.59 6.34 -1.93
CA ASP A 161 17.51 6.92 -0.96
C ASP A 161 18.54 5.90 -0.45
N ALA A 162 18.09 4.66 -0.18
CA ALA A 162 18.97 3.58 0.24
C ALA A 162 19.91 3.12 -0.88
N TYR A 163 19.41 3.09 -2.14
CA TYR A 163 20.22 2.73 -3.29
C TYR A 163 21.32 3.77 -3.57
N PHE A 164 20.96 5.04 -3.63
CA PHE A 164 21.89 6.11 -3.97
C PHE A 164 22.92 6.38 -2.90
N LYS A 165 22.56 6.20 -1.62
CA LYS A 165 23.49 6.34 -0.51
C LYS A 165 24.77 5.50 -0.68
N ASP A 166 24.63 4.29 -1.23
CA ASP A 166 25.75 3.38 -1.45
C ASP A 166 26.32 3.46 -2.89
N SER A 167 25.67 4.22 -3.76
CA SER A 167 25.97 4.34 -5.20
C SER A 167 25.69 5.76 -5.72
N GLU A 168 26.23 6.77 -5.07
CA GLU A 168 25.95 8.19 -5.32
C GLU A 168 26.11 8.58 -6.80
N GLY A 169 27.14 8.07 -7.48
CA GLY A 169 27.35 8.29 -8.93
C GLY A 169 26.27 7.69 -9.84
N SER A 170 25.36 6.87 -9.31
CA SER A 170 24.29 6.23 -10.08
C SER A 170 23.02 7.09 -10.22
N VAL A 171 22.87 8.17 -9.47
CA VAL A 171 21.68 9.04 -9.51
C VAL A 171 21.43 9.56 -10.94
N THR A 172 22.45 10.15 -11.56
CA THR A 172 22.35 10.67 -12.92
C THR A 172 22.05 9.58 -13.95
N LEU A 173 22.66 8.38 -13.79
CA LEU A 173 22.39 7.25 -14.68
C LEU A 173 20.97 6.75 -14.51
N TYR A 174 20.51 6.62 -13.28
CA TYR A 174 19.13 6.22 -12.98
C TYR A 174 18.14 7.24 -13.50
N LYS A 175 18.37 8.53 -13.26
CA LYS A 175 17.46 9.59 -13.76
C LYS A 175 17.31 9.51 -15.28
N LYS A 176 18.41 9.42 -16.02
CA LYS A 176 18.37 9.26 -17.49
C LYS A 176 17.59 8.01 -17.92
N PHE A 177 17.87 6.89 -17.27
CA PHE A 177 17.17 5.64 -17.51
C PHE A 177 15.67 5.79 -17.26
N TYR A 178 15.28 6.33 -16.08
CA TYR A 178 13.89 6.50 -15.69
C TYR A 178 13.14 7.44 -16.66
N ASP A 179 13.71 8.59 -17.01
CA ASP A 179 13.09 9.56 -17.91
C ASP A 179 12.82 8.95 -19.30
N ASN A 180 13.74 8.12 -19.81
CA ASN A 180 13.56 7.39 -21.05
C ASN A 180 12.44 6.33 -20.98
N VAL A 181 12.39 5.56 -19.89
CA VAL A 181 11.34 4.56 -19.65
C VAL A 181 9.99 5.26 -19.49
N TYR A 182 9.92 6.29 -18.68
CA TYR A 182 8.72 7.10 -18.43
C TYR A 182 8.16 7.67 -19.74
N SER A 183 8.99 8.33 -20.55
CA SER A 183 8.56 8.95 -21.81
C SER A 183 7.91 7.92 -22.76
N LYS A 184 8.52 6.73 -22.90
CA LYS A 184 8.01 5.66 -23.78
C LYS A 184 6.70 5.04 -23.23
N LEU A 185 6.62 4.81 -21.92
CA LEU A 185 5.42 4.26 -21.30
C LEU A 185 4.27 5.25 -21.28
N LYS A 186 4.56 6.54 -21.05
CA LYS A 186 3.54 7.59 -21.04
C LYS A 186 2.88 7.80 -22.41
N GLN A 187 3.64 7.60 -23.51
CA GLN A 187 3.08 7.62 -24.87
C GLN A 187 2.09 6.47 -25.10
N LYS A 188 2.34 5.29 -24.52
CA LYS A 188 1.48 4.11 -24.70
C LYS A 188 0.31 4.06 -23.72
N HIS A 189 0.52 4.55 -22.49
CA HIS A 189 -0.42 4.52 -21.38
C HIS A 189 -0.57 5.93 -20.78
N PRO A 190 -1.21 6.88 -21.50
CA PRO A 190 -1.27 8.29 -21.12
C PRO A 190 -2.00 8.52 -19.79
N ASP A 191 -2.95 7.67 -19.44
CA ASP A 191 -3.77 7.78 -18.22
C ASP A 191 -3.08 7.23 -16.97
N VAL A 192 -2.06 6.36 -17.14
CA VAL A 192 -1.31 5.79 -16.03
C VAL A 192 -0.30 6.82 -15.50
N LYS A 193 -0.21 6.91 -14.17
CA LYS A 193 0.76 7.78 -13.49
C LYS A 193 1.98 6.98 -13.07
N PHE A 194 3.16 7.57 -13.24
CA PHE A 194 4.45 6.92 -12.94
C PHE A 194 5.22 7.75 -11.93
N GLY A 195 5.85 7.08 -10.96
CA GLY A 195 6.67 7.72 -9.95
C GLY A 195 7.78 6.84 -9.41
N ASN A 196 8.57 7.42 -8.53
CA ASN A 196 9.64 6.81 -7.77
C ASN A 196 9.35 6.92 -6.28
N ALA A 197 9.76 5.94 -5.47
CA ALA A 197 9.53 5.94 -4.04
C ALA A 197 10.82 6.07 -3.24
N PHE A 198 10.73 6.80 -2.13
CA PHE A 198 11.80 7.05 -1.17
C PHE A 198 11.32 6.72 0.24
N SER A 199 12.23 6.29 1.10
CA SER A 199 11.96 6.11 2.53
C SER A 199 12.09 7.45 3.24
N LEU A 200 10.98 8.05 3.68
CA LEU A 200 10.99 9.35 4.36
C LEU A 200 11.81 9.31 5.66
N ASN A 201 11.64 8.26 6.48
CA ASN A 201 12.45 8.08 7.68
C ASN A 201 13.93 7.86 7.34
N GLY A 202 14.23 7.17 6.24
CA GLY A 202 15.59 7.04 5.72
C GLY A 202 16.22 8.38 5.37
N ILE A 203 15.47 9.23 4.67
CA ILE A 203 15.88 10.59 4.29
C ILE A 203 16.12 11.45 5.52
N ILE A 204 15.16 11.49 6.45
CA ILE A 204 15.26 12.34 7.66
C ILE A 204 16.40 11.87 8.56
N ASN A 205 16.50 10.57 8.82
CA ASN A 205 17.49 10.01 9.73
C ASN A 205 18.93 10.13 9.22
N ARG A 206 19.14 10.30 7.90
CA ARG A 206 20.47 10.29 7.25
C ARG A 206 20.77 11.55 6.44
N ASP A 207 19.87 12.51 6.41
CA ASP A 207 20.00 13.76 5.62
C ASP A 207 20.21 13.49 4.12
N LEU A 208 19.32 12.70 3.50
CA LEU A 208 19.40 12.27 2.11
C LEU A 208 18.40 12.99 1.18
N GLY A 209 17.92 14.17 1.59
CA GLY A 209 16.90 14.95 0.85
C GLY A 209 17.32 15.33 -0.57
N GLN A 210 18.62 15.48 -0.83
CA GLN A 210 19.16 15.81 -2.14
C GLN A 210 18.74 14.79 -3.23
N TYR A 211 18.64 13.51 -2.90
CA TYR A 211 18.24 12.49 -3.89
C TYR A 211 16.78 12.63 -4.32
N VAL A 212 15.90 13.10 -3.42
CA VAL A 212 14.53 13.43 -3.77
C VAL A 212 14.47 14.62 -4.71
N THR A 213 15.18 15.71 -4.38
CA THR A 213 15.17 16.94 -5.18
C THR A 213 15.78 16.74 -6.57
N GLU A 214 16.80 15.88 -6.72
CA GLU A 214 17.39 15.55 -8.02
C GLU A 214 16.42 14.79 -8.95
N LEU A 215 15.47 14.03 -8.38
CA LEU A 215 14.46 13.25 -9.11
C LEU A 215 13.06 13.85 -9.07
N ALA A 216 12.87 14.99 -8.40
CA ALA A 216 11.54 15.60 -8.22
C ALA A 216 10.84 15.90 -9.55
N ASP A 217 11.59 16.26 -10.60
CA ASP A 217 11.05 16.56 -11.92
C ASP A 217 10.73 15.32 -12.77
N SER A 218 11.21 14.14 -12.35
CA SER A 218 11.04 12.88 -13.09
C SER A 218 9.67 12.25 -12.78
N GLY A 219 8.93 11.85 -13.82
CA GLY A 219 7.62 11.20 -13.68
C GLY A 219 6.45 12.14 -13.33
N ASP A 220 5.32 11.57 -12.93
CA ASP A 220 4.09 12.29 -12.59
C ASP A 220 4.00 12.67 -11.11
N PHE A 221 4.62 11.88 -10.21
CA PHE A 221 4.63 12.09 -8.76
C PHE A 221 5.91 11.56 -8.11
N VAL A 222 6.18 12.00 -6.89
CA VAL A 222 7.18 11.41 -6.00
C VAL A 222 6.47 10.69 -4.87
N ALA A 223 6.75 9.41 -4.67
CA ALA A 223 6.15 8.60 -3.62
C ALA A 223 7.06 8.49 -2.39
N PHE A 224 6.43 8.31 -1.23
CA PHE A 224 7.14 8.10 0.03
C PHE A 224 6.58 6.87 0.75
N THR A 225 7.48 6.09 1.35
CA THR A 225 7.17 5.19 2.45
C THR A 225 7.51 5.88 3.76
N TYR A 226 6.67 5.73 4.79
CA TYR A 226 6.93 6.34 6.08
C TYR A 226 6.58 5.40 7.23
N LEU A 227 7.63 5.03 7.94
CA LEU A 227 7.59 4.38 9.25
C LEU A 227 8.23 5.35 10.23
N PRO A 228 7.56 5.77 11.33
CA PRO A 228 8.08 6.79 12.24
C PRO A 228 9.18 6.24 13.18
N VAL A 229 10.20 5.66 12.60
CA VAL A 229 11.29 4.98 13.31
C VAL A 229 12.62 5.70 13.17
N ASP A 230 13.48 5.50 14.15
CA ASP A 230 14.87 5.93 14.13
C ASP A 230 15.79 4.98 13.34
N ARG A 231 17.11 5.16 13.46
CA ARG A 231 18.10 4.32 12.77
C ARG A 231 18.18 2.88 13.27
N LEU A 232 17.62 2.61 14.44
CA LEU A 232 17.55 1.26 15.03
C LEU A 232 16.21 0.58 14.75
N ASN A 233 15.29 1.26 14.06
CA ASN A 233 13.92 0.86 13.80
C ASN A 233 13.02 0.85 15.06
N ASP A 234 13.34 1.69 16.06
CA ASP A 234 12.45 2.01 17.18
C ASP A 234 11.55 3.19 16.86
N ILE A 235 10.31 3.16 17.29
CA ILE A 235 9.44 4.33 17.30
C ILE A 235 9.99 5.30 18.36
N ALA A 236 10.55 6.41 17.87
CA ALA A 236 11.23 7.42 18.70
C ALA A 236 10.48 8.74 18.77
N LYS A 237 9.23 8.78 18.31
CA LYS A 237 8.39 9.99 18.22
C LYS A 237 7.01 9.73 18.76
N THR A 238 6.33 10.80 19.17
CA THR A 238 4.88 10.74 19.38
C THR A 238 4.15 10.82 18.02
N PRO A 239 2.88 10.37 17.94
CA PRO A 239 2.07 10.55 16.74
C PRO A 239 2.00 12.02 16.27
N GLN A 240 1.95 12.97 17.19
CA GLN A 240 1.91 14.40 16.89
C GLN A 240 3.22 14.92 16.29
N ASP A 241 4.36 14.45 16.81
CA ASP A 241 5.68 14.83 16.27
C ASP A 241 5.87 14.33 14.84
N ALA A 242 5.28 13.18 14.49
CA ALA A 242 5.32 12.62 13.15
C ALA A 242 4.68 13.54 12.08
N ARG A 243 3.81 14.49 12.49
CA ARG A 243 3.22 15.47 11.57
C ARG A 243 4.28 16.34 10.87
N SER A 244 5.33 16.71 11.59
CA SER A 244 6.44 17.50 11.00
C SER A 244 7.19 16.73 9.92
N ASP A 245 7.31 15.40 10.07
CA ASP A 245 7.92 14.55 9.05
C ASP A 245 7.02 14.48 7.79
N LEU A 246 5.70 14.35 7.96
CA LEU A 246 4.78 14.35 6.82
C LEU A 246 4.85 15.67 6.04
N GLN A 247 4.98 16.81 6.75
CA GLN A 247 5.15 18.11 6.10
C GLN A 247 6.44 18.18 5.27
N LYS A 248 7.49 17.47 5.69
CA LYS A 248 8.76 17.40 4.97
C LYS A 248 8.63 16.84 3.54
N MET A 249 7.66 15.95 3.29
CA MET A 249 7.38 15.46 1.93
C MET A 249 7.05 16.61 0.97
N LEU A 250 6.20 17.55 1.41
CA LEU A 250 5.79 18.71 0.61
C LEU A 250 6.92 19.72 0.44
N GLU A 251 7.79 19.86 1.43
CA GLU A 251 8.96 20.75 1.35
C GLU A 251 9.99 20.22 0.35
N LEU A 252 10.18 18.90 0.28
CA LEU A 252 11.09 18.25 -0.66
C LEU A 252 10.57 18.29 -2.11
N VAL A 253 9.25 18.34 -2.30
CA VAL A 253 8.59 18.28 -3.61
C VAL A 253 7.53 19.38 -3.72
N PRO A 254 7.92 20.67 -3.75
CA PRO A 254 6.97 21.79 -3.70
C PRO A 254 6.11 21.93 -4.95
N ASP A 255 6.67 21.61 -6.12
CA ASP A 255 6.09 21.92 -7.44
C ASP A 255 5.40 20.74 -8.13
N LYS A 256 5.39 19.55 -7.49
CA LYS A 256 4.79 18.35 -8.04
C LYS A 256 3.91 17.64 -7.00
N LYS A 257 3.06 16.73 -7.45
CA LYS A 257 2.31 15.88 -6.54
C LYS A 257 3.22 14.89 -5.83
N ILE A 258 2.90 14.64 -4.57
CA ILE A 258 3.44 13.52 -3.81
C ILE A 258 2.45 12.37 -3.77
N ALA A 259 2.93 11.17 -3.47
CA ALA A 259 2.10 10.04 -3.08
C ALA A 259 2.62 9.45 -1.77
N VAL A 260 1.73 8.98 -0.92
CA VAL A 260 2.09 8.19 0.25
C VAL A 260 1.85 6.73 -0.10
N PHE A 261 2.92 6.05 -0.50
CA PHE A 261 2.85 4.67 -0.97
C PHE A 261 2.58 3.70 0.16
N GLU A 262 3.24 3.92 1.30
CA GLU A 262 3.02 3.16 2.53
C GLU A 262 3.20 4.07 3.73
N ILE A 263 2.24 4.04 4.64
CA ILE A 263 2.34 4.70 5.94
C ILE A 263 1.77 3.79 7.01
N SER A 264 2.44 3.67 8.15
CA SER A 264 1.95 2.84 9.24
C SER A 264 2.47 3.28 10.60
N TRP A 265 1.86 2.71 11.63
CA TRP A 265 2.34 2.75 13.01
C TRP A 265 2.22 1.34 13.60
N SER A 266 3.34 0.79 14.06
CA SER A 266 3.36 -0.54 14.66
C SER A 266 2.75 -0.53 16.06
N THR A 267 2.14 -1.66 16.42
CA THR A 267 1.64 -1.88 17.79
C THR A 267 2.55 -2.79 18.61
N SER A 268 3.74 -3.14 18.08
CA SER A 268 4.72 -3.95 18.80
C SER A 268 5.40 -3.14 19.90
N ASP A 269 5.30 -3.61 21.13
CA ASP A 269 6.00 -3.04 22.29
C ASP A 269 7.52 -3.20 22.18
N TYR A 270 8.01 -4.23 21.47
CA TYR A 270 9.44 -4.43 21.21
C TYR A 270 10.10 -3.26 20.47
N VAL A 271 9.33 -2.45 19.74
CA VAL A 271 9.78 -1.24 19.05
C VAL A 271 9.05 0.02 19.55
N ASN A 272 8.63 0.03 20.80
CA ASN A 272 7.92 1.14 21.47
C ASN A 272 6.56 1.49 20.86
N GLY A 273 5.90 0.53 20.17
CA GLY A 273 4.58 0.72 19.58
C GLY A 273 3.45 0.31 20.51
N ASN A 274 2.25 0.80 20.26
CA ASN A 274 1.02 0.39 20.93
C ASN A 274 -0.23 0.76 20.11
N GLU A 275 -1.40 0.17 20.46
CA GLU A 275 -2.65 0.39 19.72
C GLU A 275 -3.20 1.83 19.89
N GLN A 276 -2.97 2.49 21.03
CA GLN A 276 -3.44 3.86 21.26
C GLN A 276 -2.71 4.84 20.35
N ASP A 277 -1.38 4.74 20.27
CA ASP A 277 -0.58 5.59 19.40
C ASP A 277 -0.86 5.32 17.92
N GLN A 278 -1.17 4.06 17.55
CA GLN A 278 -1.64 3.74 16.19
C GLN A 278 -2.90 4.54 15.83
N VAL A 279 -3.89 4.58 16.73
CA VAL A 279 -5.13 5.37 16.55
C VAL A 279 -4.83 6.85 16.40
N GLU A 280 -4.00 7.41 17.29
CA GLU A 280 -3.63 8.84 17.22
C GLU A 280 -2.85 9.17 15.95
N PHE A 281 -1.94 8.28 15.52
CA PHE A 281 -1.20 8.48 14.29
C PHE A 281 -2.12 8.42 13.04
N ILE A 282 -3.11 7.53 13.02
CA ILE A 282 -4.11 7.50 11.94
C ILE A 282 -4.81 8.87 11.83
N LYS A 283 -5.22 9.47 12.95
CA LYS A 283 -5.83 10.81 12.94
C LYS A 283 -4.89 11.86 12.35
N VAL A 284 -3.65 11.91 12.82
CA VAL A 284 -2.62 12.85 12.32
C VAL A 284 -2.38 12.67 10.83
N ALA A 285 -2.23 11.43 10.37
CA ALA A 285 -1.93 11.11 8.98
C ALA A 285 -3.08 11.51 8.02
N TYR A 286 -4.33 11.22 8.41
CA TYR A 286 -5.49 11.59 7.60
C TYR A 286 -5.85 13.08 7.68
N ASP A 287 -5.54 13.76 8.79
CA ASP A 287 -5.62 15.22 8.86
C ASP A 287 -4.61 15.87 7.92
N PHE A 288 -3.38 15.34 7.84
CA PHE A 288 -2.40 15.78 6.85
C PHE A 288 -2.92 15.57 5.42
N TYR A 289 -3.48 14.38 5.12
CA TYR A 289 -4.06 14.08 3.81
C TYR A 289 -5.13 15.11 3.43
N ARG A 290 -6.15 15.33 4.26
CA ARG A 290 -7.26 16.28 3.96
C ARG A 290 -6.78 17.70 3.73
N GLN A 291 -5.80 18.16 4.51
CA GLN A 291 -5.26 19.53 4.36
C GLN A 291 -4.46 19.69 3.06
N ASN A 292 -3.97 18.61 2.47
CA ASN A 292 -3.08 18.61 1.32
C ASN A 292 -3.59 17.75 0.16
N GLU A 293 -4.87 17.41 0.13
CA GLU A 293 -5.46 16.46 -0.83
C GLU A 293 -5.16 16.80 -2.30
N SER A 294 -5.16 18.11 -2.64
CA SER A 294 -4.87 18.58 -3.99
C SER A 294 -3.43 18.31 -4.43
N LYS A 295 -2.50 18.17 -3.48
CA LYS A 295 -1.08 17.86 -3.71
C LYS A 295 -0.77 16.37 -3.62
N ILE A 296 -1.71 15.55 -3.15
CA ILE A 296 -1.53 14.12 -2.95
C ILE A 296 -2.20 13.34 -4.07
N GLU A 297 -1.43 12.49 -4.76
CA GLU A 297 -1.93 11.61 -5.82
C GLU A 297 -2.70 10.43 -5.22
N PHE A 298 -2.12 9.75 -4.23
CA PHE A 298 -2.76 8.70 -3.44
C PHE A 298 -2.12 8.56 -2.06
N PHE A 299 -2.83 7.88 -1.14
CA PHE A 299 -2.43 7.71 0.25
C PHE A 299 -2.83 6.32 0.74
N THR A 300 -1.86 5.45 1.05
CA THR A 300 -2.11 4.04 1.37
C THR A 300 -1.57 3.68 2.74
N TRP A 301 -2.44 3.10 3.59
CA TRP A 301 -2.05 2.54 4.87
C TRP A 301 -1.39 1.16 4.71
N TYR A 302 -0.29 0.93 5.35
CA TYR A 302 0.43 -0.34 5.42
C TYR A 302 0.27 -0.94 6.81
N ARG A 303 -0.36 -2.05 6.98
CA ARG A 303 -1.05 -3.06 6.17
C ARG A 303 -2.40 -3.40 6.82
N GLN A 304 -3.18 -4.34 6.23
CA GLN A 304 -4.48 -4.75 6.77
C GLN A 304 -4.33 -5.68 7.98
N TYR A 305 -3.62 -6.80 7.83
CA TYR A 305 -3.44 -7.80 8.89
C TYR A 305 -2.02 -7.77 9.45
N ASP A 306 -1.92 -8.03 10.76
CA ASP A 306 -0.66 -8.44 11.37
C ASP A 306 -0.16 -9.74 10.76
N ARG A 307 1.11 -10.01 10.93
CA ARG A 307 1.75 -11.29 10.62
C ARG A 307 2.19 -11.96 11.91
N PRO A 308 2.30 -13.30 11.95
CA PRO A 308 2.85 -13.98 13.10
C PRO A 308 4.24 -13.43 13.47
N GLU A 309 4.48 -13.27 14.74
CA GLU A 309 5.77 -12.80 15.25
C GLU A 309 6.92 -13.61 14.65
N GLY A 310 8.01 -12.96 14.30
CA GLY A 310 9.17 -13.59 13.65
C GLY A 310 9.00 -13.89 12.15
N SER A 311 7.76 -13.93 11.62
CA SER A 311 7.54 -14.23 10.18
C SER A 311 7.94 -13.09 9.23
N CYS A 312 8.15 -11.89 9.76
CA CYS A 312 8.57 -10.70 8.99
C CYS A 312 10.07 -10.45 9.08
N ILE A 313 10.81 -11.25 9.82
CA ILE A 313 12.26 -11.17 9.87
C ILE A 313 12.81 -11.66 8.52
N ILE A 314 13.58 -10.80 7.87
CA ILE A 314 14.21 -11.13 6.59
C ILE A 314 15.52 -11.82 6.88
N ASP A 315 15.61 -13.12 6.56
CA ASP A 315 16.83 -13.89 6.71
C ASP A 315 17.94 -13.33 5.80
N GLN A 316 19.18 -13.38 6.27
CA GLN A 316 20.35 -12.95 5.49
C GLN A 316 20.47 -13.66 4.13
N GLN A 317 19.98 -14.89 4.01
CA GLN A 317 19.97 -15.62 2.75
C GLN A 317 19.11 -14.97 1.67
N PHE A 318 18.09 -14.18 2.05
CA PHE A 318 17.26 -13.44 1.12
C PHE A 318 17.80 -12.04 0.80
N THR A 319 18.76 -11.54 1.57
CA THR A 319 19.32 -10.18 1.35
C THR A 319 20.26 -10.10 0.14
N THR A 320 20.76 -11.23 -0.33
CA THR A 320 21.64 -11.29 -1.50
C THR A 320 20.91 -11.43 -2.83
N SER A 321 19.62 -11.81 -2.81
CA SER A 321 18.87 -12.08 -4.03
C SER A 321 17.54 -11.36 -4.19
N SER A 322 16.95 -10.80 -3.14
CA SER A 322 15.61 -10.23 -3.25
C SER A 322 15.34 -8.92 -2.51
N VAL A 323 15.97 -8.64 -1.38
CA VAL A 323 15.81 -7.36 -0.65
C VAL A 323 17.10 -7.05 0.10
N SER A 324 17.69 -5.89 -0.14
CA SER A 324 18.83 -5.41 0.61
C SER A 324 18.39 -4.56 1.80
N ILE A 325 17.98 -5.18 2.87
CA ILE A 325 17.88 -4.49 4.17
C ILE A 325 19.26 -4.49 4.80
N GLY A 326 20.02 -3.40 4.59
CA GLY A 326 21.30 -3.20 5.27
C GLY A 326 21.06 -3.07 6.77
N GLY A 327 22.00 -3.58 7.56
CA GLY A 327 21.98 -3.51 9.01
C GLY A 327 22.41 -4.82 9.67
N ASP A 328 22.74 -4.73 10.95
CA ASP A 328 23.00 -5.93 11.74
C ASP A 328 21.68 -6.70 12.05
N GLN A 329 21.80 -7.86 12.64
CA GLN A 329 20.66 -8.70 12.98
C GLN A 329 19.66 -7.99 13.89
N PHE A 330 20.15 -7.22 14.86
CA PHE A 330 19.34 -6.49 15.83
C PHE A 330 18.40 -5.47 15.13
N VAL A 331 18.95 -4.69 14.17
CA VAL A 331 18.17 -3.71 13.41
C VAL A 331 17.13 -4.38 12.52
N ARG A 332 17.47 -5.54 11.91
CA ARG A 332 16.52 -6.31 11.09
C ARG A 332 15.39 -6.93 11.90
N GLU A 333 15.69 -7.46 13.10
CA GLU A 333 14.69 -8.01 14.00
C GLU A 333 13.67 -6.95 14.43
N ARG A 334 14.13 -5.72 14.72
CA ARG A 334 13.26 -4.59 15.05
C ARG A 334 12.37 -4.18 13.88
N LEU A 335 12.93 -4.07 12.65
CA LEU A 335 12.11 -3.83 11.47
C LEU A 335 11.09 -4.95 11.23
N GLY A 336 11.50 -6.21 11.43
CA GLY A 336 10.61 -7.36 11.34
C GLY A 336 9.47 -7.29 12.35
N SER A 337 9.78 -6.97 13.61
CA SER A 337 8.77 -6.79 14.67
C SER A 337 7.84 -5.62 14.35
N TYR A 338 8.38 -4.48 13.90
CA TYR A 338 7.57 -3.34 13.47
C TYR A 338 6.58 -3.75 12.37
N THR A 339 7.08 -4.36 11.30
CA THR A 339 6.26 -4.69 10.12
C THR A 339 5.26 -5.82 10.39
N CYS A 340 5.58 -6.76 11.29
CA CYS A 340 4.64 -7.81 11.70
C CYS A 340 3.43 -7.27 12.46
N ALA A 341 3.59 -6.23 13.25
CA ALA A 341 2.54 -5.65 14.10
C ALA A 341 1.97 -4.32 13.57
N ALA A 342 2.21 -3.98 12.29
CA ALA A 342 1.72 -2.75 11.66
C ALA A 342 0.27 -2.85 11.14
N GLY A 343 -0.37 -4.02 11.24
CA GLY A 343 -1.73 -4.27 10.79
C GLY A 343 -2.80 -3.56 11.59
N LEU A 344 -4.00 -3.53 11.02
CA LEU A 344 -5.24 -3.03 11.63
C LEU A 344 -6.09 -4.16 12.24
N VAL A 345 -5.77 -5.40 11.87
CA VAL A 345 -6.42 -6.63 12.32
C VAL A 345 -5.34 -7.59 12.80
N LYS A 346 -5.57 -8.24 13.91
CA LYS A 346 -4.63 -9.24 14.48
C LYS A 346 -4.63 -10.53 13.65
N THR A 347 -3.68 -11.40 13.92
CA THR A 347 -3.55 -12.70 13.23
C THR A 347 -4.70 -13.66 13.50
N ASP A 348 -5.48 -13.43 14.55
CA ASP A 348 -6.68 -14.20 14.94
C ASP A 348 -8.00 -13.60 14.42
N ASP A 349 -7.93 -12.71 13.43
CA ASP A 349 -9.05 -11.94 12.87
C ASP A 349 -9.69 -10.92 13.82
N SER A 350 -9.17 -10.72 15.04
CA SER A 350 -9.69 -9.67 15.93
C SER A 350 -9.26 -8.27 15.46
N PRO A 351 -10.20 -7.31 15.35
CA PRO A 351 -9.87 -5.96 14.92
C PRO A 351 -9.13 -5.20 16.03
N LYS A 352 -8.12 -4.41 15.65
CA LYS A 352 -7.55 -3.39 16.52
C LYS A 352 -8.39 -2.11 16.48
N PRO A 353 -8.31 -1.23 17.50
CA PRO A 353 -9.02 0.06 17.49
C PRO A 353 -8.68 0.91 16.24
N GLY A 354 -7.47 0.77 15.68
CA GLY A 354 -7.03 1.42 14.45
C GLY A 354 -7.91 1.12 13.24
N LEU A 355 -8.53 -0.08 13.14
CA LEU A 355 -9.44 -0.42 12.05
C LEU A 355 -10.71 0.46 12.04
N SER A 356 -11.30 0.67 13.20
CA SER A 356 -12.47 1.55 13.33
C SER A 356 -12.10 3.00 13.02
N GLU A 357 -10.95 3.45 13.49
CA GLU A 357 -10.50 4.82 13.26
C GLU A 357 -10.18 5.06 11.77
N ILE A 358 -9.43 4.19 11.11
CA ILE A 358 -9.10 4.36 9.68
C ILE A 358 -10.37 4.32 8.81
N THR A 359 -11.32 3.44 9.13
CA THR A 359 -12.63 3.37 8.46
C THR A 359 -13.37 4.71 8.58
N ARG A 360 -13.39 5.29 9.79
CA ARG A 360 -13.98 6.61 10.01
C ARG A 360 -13.29 7.71 9.20
N GLN A 361 -11.96 7.70 9.16
CA GLN A 361 -11.15 8.69 8.45
C GLN A 361 -11.35 8.60 6.94
N ILE A 362 -11.32 7.39 6.35
CA ILE A 362 -11.53 7.19 4.90
C ILE A 362 -12.92 7.67 4.48
N ARG A 363 -13.96 7.33 5.26
CA ARG A 363 -15.34 7.72 4.93
C ARG A 363 -15.63 9.22 5.13
N ALA A 364 -14.79 9.92 5.88
CA ALA A 364 -14.90 11.37 6.10
C ALA A 364 -14.09 12.19 5.09
N SER A 365 -13.31 11.54 4.25
CA SER A 365 -12.48 12.13 3.20
C SER A 365 -13.10 11.87 1.83
#